data_8df052e339cd3fdb8a0e8ab752643770
#
_entry.id   8df052e339cd3fdb8a0e8ab752643770
#
_cell.length_a   1.000
_cell.length_b   1.000
_cell.length_c   1.000
_cell.angle_alpha   90.00
_cell.angle_beta   90.00
_cell.angle_gamma   90.00
#
_symmetry.space_group_name_H-M   'P 1'
#
loop_
_entity.id
_entity.type
_entity.pdbx_description
1 polymer ?
#
loop_
_entity_poly.entity_id
_entity_poly.type
_entity_poly.pdbx_seq_one_letter_code
_entity_poly.pdbx_strand_id
1 'polypeptide(L)'
;MNTRERFHAVTNFQPFDRLPILEWAGWWWDTIERWYTEGLPADLTGNYDICRFFNQDLYKQGWFPVSGPQCPEPAGHGSGIIASEEDYERILPHLYPPHPVDYERWRKWAEEQRRGDIVLWFTLEGSARQLLKLVT
;
A
#
# COMPACT_ATOMS: atom_id res chain seq x y z
N MET A 1 15.03 -8.41 -17.55
CA MET A 1 13.90 -7.46 -17.47
C MET A 1 14.00 -6.68 -16.17
N ASN A 2 13.65 -5.38 -16.18
CA ASN A 2 13.47 -4.63 -14.94
C ASN A 2 12.13 -4.97 -14.28
N THR A 3 11.86 -4.44 -13.07
CA THR A 3 10.63 -4.71 -12.32
C THR A 3 9.37 -4.39 -13.14
N ARG A 4 9.31 -3.21 -13.74
CA ARG A 4 8.15 -2.78 -14.53
C ARG A 4 7.92 -3.66 -15.76
N GLU A 5 8.96 -3.94 -16.52
CA GLU A 5 8.88 -4.80 -17.71
C GLU A 5 8.38 -6.20 -17.36
N ARG A 6 8.87 -6.77 -16.24
CA ARG A 6 8.45 -8.08 -15.76
C ARG A 6 6.98 -8.10 -15.39
N PHE A 7 6.50 -7.09 -14.67
CA PHE A 7 5.08 -6.96 -14.35
C PHE A 7 4.22 -6.84 -15.61
N HIS A 8 4.63 -5.99 -16.57
CA HIS A 8 3.91 -5.85 -17.84
C HIS A 8 3.88 -7.16 -18.62
N ALA A 9 4.99 -7.87 -18.69
CA ALA A 9 5.04 -9.15 -19.40
C ALA A 9 4.08 -10.17 -18.79
N VAL A 10 4.13 -10.35 -17.47
CA VAL A 10 3.27 -11.32 -16.76
C VAL A 10 1.79 -10.94 -16.86
N THR A 11 1.42 -9.68 -16.64
CA THR A 11 0.03 -9.24 -16.69
C THR A 11 -0.58 -9.25 -18.10
N ASN A 12 0.25 -9.21 -19.13
CA ASN A 12 -0.17 -9.29 -20.53
C ASN A 12 0.11 -10.65 -21.18
N PHE A 13 0.43 -11.67 -20.38
CA PHE A 13 0.71 -13.04 -20.84
C PHE A 13 1.82 -13.10 -21.90
N GLN A 14 2.84 -12.25 -21.77
CA GLN A 14 4.01 -12.21 -22.63
C GLN A 14 5.16 -13.01 -22.03
N PRO A 15 6.17 -13.43 -22.82
CA PRO A 15 7.37 -14.06 -22.31
C PRO A 15 8.08 -13.19 -21.27
N PHE A 16 8.54 -13.81 -20.18
CA PHE A 16 9.22 -13.14 -19.06
C PHE A 16 10.45 -13.95 -18.63
N ASP A 17 11.38 -13.30 -17.94
CA ASP A 17 12.61 -13.93 -17.43
C ASP A 17 12.38 -14.75 -16.16
N ARG A 18 11.53 -14.25 -15.24
CA ARG A 18 11.06 -14.90 -14.02
C ARG A 18 9.76 -14.26 -13.56
N LEU A 19 9.01 -14.91 -12.66
CA LEU A 19 7.89 -14.28 -12.00
C LEU A 19 8.36 -13.14 -11.09
N PRO A 20 7.57 -12.06 -10.93
CA PRO A 20 7.81 -11.04 -9.92
C PRO A 20 7.82 -11.65 -8.52
N ILE A 21 8.81 -11.29 -7.71
CA ILE A 21 8.92 -11.68 -6.30
C ILE A 21 8.71 -10.43 -5.46
N LEU A 22 7.66 -10.41 -4.68
CA LEU A 22 7.25 -9.26 -3.88
C LEU A 22 7.05 -9.65 -2.44
N GLU A 23 7.42 -8.75 -1.52
CA GLU A 23 6.98 -8.80 -0.14
C GLU A 23 6.02 -7.62 0.11
N TRP A 24 4.74 -7.90 0.19
CA TRP A 24 3.71 -6.86 0.29
C TRP A 24 3.39 -6.42 1.73
N ALA A 25 3.68 -7.29 2.72
CA ALA A 25 3.32 -7.04 4.12
C ALA A 25 4.47 -6.45 4.95
N GLY A 26 5.71 -6.56 4.46
CA GLY A 26 6.90 -6.28 5.26
C GLY A 26 7.22 -7.41 6.25
N TRP A 27 8.38 -7.33 6.90
CA TRP A 27 8.82 -8.35 7.85
C TRP A 27 8.70 -7.88 9.29
N TRP A 28 8.49 -8.81 10.20
CA TRP A 28 8.53 -8.55 11.63
C TRP A 28 9.92 -8.15 12.06
N TRP A 29 9.99 -7.31 13.08
CA TRP A 29 11.26 -6.83 13.60
C TRP A 29 12.17 -7.96 14.06
N ASP A 30 11.65 -8.94 14.80
CA ASP A 30 12.42 -10.10 15.26
C ASP A 30 13.06 -10.90 14.11
N THR A 31 12.39 -10.94 12.94
CA THR A 31 12.93 -11.55 11.73
C THR A 31 14.12 -10.76 11.20
N ILE A 32 14.00 -9.43 11.17
CA ILE A 32 15.07 -8.55 10.69
C ILE A 32 16.28 -8.61 11.64
N GLU A 33 16.07 -8.58 12.96
CA GLU A 33 17.14 -8.74 13.95
C GLU A 33 17.89 -10.06 13.76
N ARG A 34 17.16 -11.14 13.56
CA ARG A 34 17.75 -12.43 13.26
C ARG A 34 18.60 -12.39 11.98
N TRP A 35 18.10 -11.78 10.92
CA TRP A 35 18.83 -11.68 9.66
C TRP A 35 20.14 -10.88 9.79
N TYR A 36 20.20 -9.87 10.66
CA TYR A 36 21.47 -9.19 10.94
C TYR A 36 22.52 -10.15 11.50
N THR A 37 22.11 -11.14 12.29
CA THR A 37 23.03 -12.18 12.79
C THR A 37 23.38 -13.23 11.71
N GLU A 38 22.60 -13.33 10.66
CA GLU A 38 22.75 -14.28 9.55
C GLU A 38 23.42 -13.66 8.31
N GLY A 39 23.76 -12.36 8.34
CA GLY A 39 24.51 -11.70 7.28
C GLY A 39 23.80 -10.59 6.53
N LEU A 40 22.61 -10.16 6.95
CA LEU A 40 22.03 -8.91 6.46
C LEU A 40 22.89 -7.74 6.95
N PRO A 41 23.36 -6.83 6.07
CA PRO A 41 24.10 -5.65 6.49
C PRO A 41 23.33 -4.78 7.47
N ALA A 42 23.96 -4.36 8.57
CA ALA A 42 23.30 -3.64 9.66
C ALA A 42 22.84 -2.21 9.30
N ASP A 43 23.33 -1.67 8.21
CA ASP A 43 22.93 -0.37 7.64
C ASP A 43 21.65 -0.44 6.81
N LEU A 44 21.20 -1.64 6.44
CA LEU A 44 19.96 -1.85 5.69
C LEU A 44 18.76 -1.91 6.65
N THR A 45 18.24 -0.75 7.02
CA THR A 45 17.12 -0.64 7.96
C THR A 45 15.76 -0.42 7.27
N GLY A 46 15.76 -0.02 5.99
CA GLY A 46 14.55 0.24 5.22
C GLY A 46 14.02 -1.02 4.53
N ASN A 47 12.70 -1.21 4.55
CA ASN A 47 12.05 -2.36 3.90
C ASN A 47 12.47 -2.50 2.42
N TYR A 48 12.54 -1.39 1.68
CA TYR A 48 12.95 -1.42 0.27
C TYR A 48 14.43 -1.77 0.06
N ASP A 49 15.31 -1.42 0.99
CA ASP A 49 16.72 -1.77 0.91
C ASP A 49 16.94 -3.25 1.18
N ILE A 50 16.19 -3.80 2.13
CA ILE A 50 16.13 -5.24 2.41
C ILE A 50 15.56 -6.00 1.21
N CYS A 51 14.50 -5.50 0.58
CA CYS A 51 13.97 -6.08 -0.65
C CYS A 51 15.02 -6.11 -1.77
N ARG A 52 15.79 -5.03 -1.95
CA ARG A 52 16.88 -4.98 -2.94
C ARG A 52 17.98 -5.97 -2.62
N PHE A 53 18.38 -6.08 -1.36
CA PHE A 53 19.37 -7.05 -0.90
C PHE A 53 18.97 -8.48 -1.25
N PHE A 54 17.69 -8.83 -1.10
CA PHE A 54 17.15 -10.12 -1.49
C PHE A 54 16.76 -10.24 -2.97
N ASN A 55 17.13 -9.27 -3.80
CA ASN A 55 16.81 -9.24 -5.24
C ASN A 55 15.30 -9.41 -5.54
N GLN A 56 14.47 -8.82 -4.71
CA GLN A 56 13.03 -8.78 -4.91
C GLN A 56 12.63 -7.63 -5.83
N ASP A 57 11.49 -7.79 -6.49
CA ASP A 57 10.88 -6.72 -7.28
C ASP A 57 10.20 -5.73 -6.35
N LEU A 58 10.39 -4.43 -6.61
CA LEU A 58 9.87 -3.38 -5.74
C LEU A 58 8.52 -2.90 -6.23
N TYR A 59 7.64 -2.66 -5.26
CA TYR A 59 6.40 -1.93 -5.50
C TYR A 59 6.22 -0.85 -4.44
N LYS A 60 5.44 0.16 -4.76
CA LYS A 60 4.99 1.16 -3.80
C LYS A 60 3.48 1.24 -3.84
N GLN A 61 2.87 1.21 -2.69
CA GLN A 61 1.42 1.26 -2.54
C GLN A 61 0.99 2.57 -1.91
N GLY A 62 0.04 3.23 -2.53
CA GLY A 62 -0.68 4.35 -1.96
C GLY A 62 -2.12 3.98 -1.63
N TRP A 63 -2.57 4.46 -0.48
CA TRP A 63 -3.93 4.32 -0.02
C TRP A 63 -4.62 5.68 -0.13
N PHE A 64 -5.82 5.68 -0.68
CA PHE A 64 -6.68 6.86 -0.73
C PHE A 64 -7.85 6.62 0.21
N PRO A 65 -7.81 7.19 1.44
CA PRO A 65 -8.84 6.96 2.42
C PRO A 65 -10.18 7.57 1.99
N VAL A 66 -11.27 6.89 2.30
CA VAL A 66 -12.63 7.41 2.12
C VAL A 66 -12.99 8.43 3.18
N SER A 67 -12.34 8.38 4.35
CA SER A 67 -12.60 9.25 5.48
C SER A 67 -11.43 10.16 5.81
N GLY A 68 -11.72 11.39 6.24
CA GLY A 68 -10.74 12.32 6.74
C GLY A 68 -10.31 12.03 8.19
N PRO A 69 -9.24 12.68 8.68
CA PRO A 69 -8.67 12.42 10.00
C PRO A 69 -9.58 12.79 11.18
N GLN A 70 -10.65 13.51 10.92
CA GLN A 70 -11.65 13.90 11.93
C GLN A 70 -12.93 13.03 11.88
N CYS A 71 -12.93 12.00 11.05
CA CYS A 71 -14.03 11.05 11.02
C CYS A 71 -14.08 10.28 12.34
N PRO A 72 -15.25 10.12 12.97
CA PRO A 72 -15.39 9.29 14.16
C PRO A 72 -14.86 7.87 13.94
N GLU A 73 -14.19 7.32 14.93
CA GLU A 73 -13.73 5.94 14.89
C GLU A 73 -14.77 4.97 15.44
N PRO A 74 -14.80 3.72 14.95
CA PRO A 74 -15.63 2.67 15.53
C PRO A 74 -15.29 2.44 17.01
N ALA A 75 -16.30 2.10 17.81
CA ALA A 75 -16.14 1.83 19.25
C ALA A 75 -15.25 0.60 19.54
N GLY A 76 -15.01 -0.26 18.54
CA GLY A 76 -14.16 -1.43 18.64
C GLY A 76 -14.06 -2.20 17.33
N HIS A 77 -13.25 -3.25 17.34
CA HIS A 77 -13.09 -4.10 16.16
C HIS A 77 -14.41 -4.78 15.76
N GLY A 78 -14.80 -4.60 14.51
CA GLY A 78 -16.06 -5.15 13.98
C GLY A 78 -17.30 -4.29 14.26
N SER A 79 -17.15 -3.13 14.91
CA SER A 79 -18.24 -2.17 15.08
C SER A 79 -18.33 -1.23 13.88
N GLY A 80 -19.54 -0.91 13.45
CA GLY A 80 -19.81 0.17 12.51
C GLY A 80 -19.97 1.52 13.23
N ILE A 81 -19.91 2.60 12.46
CA ILE A 81 -20.18 3.96 12.94
C ILE A 81 -21.47 4.54 12.38
N ILE A 82 -22.15 3.80 11.50
CA ILE A 82 -23.41 4.16 10.85
C ILE A 82 -24.42 3.06 11.16
N ALA A 83 -25.41 3.37 11.97
CA ALA A 83 -26.55 2.50 12.27
C ALA A 83 -27.88 3.12 11.81
N SER A 84 -27.91 4.41 11.50
CA SER A 84 -29.09 5.16 11.09
C SER A 84 -28.74 6.18 10.00
N GLU A 85 -29.76 6.77 9.39
CA GLU A 85 -29.60 7.88 8.45
C GLU A 85 -28.96 9.10 9.11
N GLU A 86 -29.35 9.38 10.38
CA GLU A 86 -28.75 10.47 11.16
C GLU A 86 -27.27 10.28 11.40
N ASP A 87 -26.84 9.05 11.63
CA ASP A 87 -25.41 8.72 11.73
C ASP A 87 -24.66 8.98 10.42
N TYR A 88 -25.27 8.63 9.29
CA TYR A 88 -24.70 8.91 7.98
C TYR A 88 -24.57 10.40 7.71
N GLU A 89 -25.61 11.19 7.98
CA GLU A 89 -25.59 12.65 7.83
C GLU A 89 -24.50 13.30 8.69
N ARG A 90 -24.32 12.80 9.92
CA ARG A 90 -23.26 13.26 10.83
C ARG A 90 -21.87 12.98 10.29
N ILE A 91 -21.66 11.86 9.59
CA ILE A 91 -20.38 11.43 9.08
C ILE A 91 -20.05 11.99 7.70
N LEU A 92 -21.08 12.29 6.91
CA LEU A 92 -20.95 12.77 5.53
C LEU A 92 -19.93 13.93 5.35
N PRO A 93 -19.86 14.95 6.23
CA PRO A 93 -18.85 16.01 6.13
C PRO A 93 -17.40 15.53 6.27
N HIS A 94 -17.19 14.35 6.83
CA HIS A 94 -15.87 13.76 7.06
C HIS A 94 -15.46 12.79 5.96
N LEU A 95 -16.37 12.46 5.04
CA LEU A 95 -16.09 11.57 3.91
C LEU A 95 -15.48 12.34 2.74
N TYR A 96 -14.71 11.62 1.93
CA TYR A 96 -14.13 12.12 0.69
C TYR A 96 -13.30 13.41 0.88
N PRO A 97 -12.20 13.35 1.66
CA PRO A 97 -11.37 14.52 1.92
C PRO A 97 -10.92 15.17 0.60
N PRO A 98 -10.91 16.51 0.49
CA PRO A 98 -10.71 17.22 -0.77
C PRO A 98 -9.30 17.07 -1.35
N HIS A 99 -8.31 16.68 -0.54
CA HIS A 99 -6.92 16.50 -0.94
C HIS A 99 -6.33 15.20 -0.40
N PRO A 100 -6.85 14.02 -0.83
CA PRO A 100 -6.37 12.72 -0.32
C PRO A 100 -4.99 12.34 -0.87
N VAL A 101 -4.41 13.14 -1.79
CA VAL A 101 -3.24 12.78 -2.58
C VAL A 101 -2.05 13.67 -2.22
N ASP A 102 -0.96 13.06 -1.81
CA ASP A 102 0.36 13.70 -1.74
C ASP A 102 1.00 13.69 -3.14
N TYR A 103 0.75 14.75 -3.91
CA TYR A 103 1.22 14.87 -5.29
C TYR A 103 2.74 14.86 -5.43
N GLU A 104 3.50 15.39 -4.46
CA GLU A 104 4.97 15.39 -4.52
C GLU A 104 5.53 13.98 -4.39
N ARG A 105 5.05 13.22 -3.42
CA ARG A 105 5.39 11.81 -3.24
C ARG A 105 5.05 11.00 -4.48
N TRP A 106 3.85 11.19 -5.03
CA TRP A 106 3.40 10.46 -6.21
C TRP A 106 4.20 10.79 -7.47
N ARG A 107 4.63 12.03 -7.65
CA ARG A 107 5.53 12.39 -8.75
C ARG A 107 6.86 11.65 -8.67
N LYS A 108 7.48 11.61 -7.49
CA LYS A 108 8.72 10.85 -7.26
C LYS A 108 8.55 9.37 -7.58
N TRP A 109 7.48 8.77 -7.10
CA TRP A 109 7.18 7.37 -7.38
C TRP A 109 6.90 7.11 -8.88
N ALA A 110 6.21 8.01 -9.55
CA ALA A 110 5.98 7.91 -10.99
C ALA A 110 7.29 7.98 -11.81
N GLU A 111 8.26 8.76 -11.36
CA GLU A 111 9.59 8.80 -11.98
C GLU A 111 10.35 7.49 -11.78
N GLU A 112 10.34 6.93 -10.57
CA GLU A 112 10.93 5.62 -10.29
C GLU A 112 10.28 4.52 -11.16
N GLN A 113 8.95 4.55 -11.30
CA GLN A 113 8.24 3.63 -12.18
C GLN A 113 8.61 3.80 -13.67
N ARG A 114 8.78 5.05 -14.15
CA ARG A 114 9.19 5.30 -15.53
C ARG A 114 10.59 4.76 -15.82
N ARG A 115 11.50 4.81 -14.85
CA ARG A 115 12.82 4.19 -14.96
C ARG A 115 12.77 2.66 -14.92
N GLY A 116 11.68 2.08 -14.47
CA GLY A 116 11.51 0.65 -14.36
C GLY A 116 11.89 0.05 -13.00
N ASP A 117 12.25 0.90 -12.02
CA ASP A 117 12.75 0.47 -10.72
C ASP A 117 11.66 -0.15 -9.84
N ILE A 118 10.41 0.31 -10.00
CA ILE A 118 9.27 -0.10 -9.19
C ILE A 118 8.00 -0.28 -10.02
N VAL A 119 6.98 -0.87 -9.40
CA VAL A 119 5.58 -0.81 -9.84
C VAL A 119 4.76 -0.03 -8.81
N LEU A 120 3.91 0.87 -9.28
CA LEU A 120 2.95 1.58 -8.45
C LEU A 120 1.65 0.78 -8.33
N TRP A 121 1.20 0.67 -7.11
CA TRP A 121 -0.09 0.12 -6.77
C TRP A 121 -0.87 1.15 -5.94
N PHE A 122 -2.14 1.31 -6.21
CA PHE A 122 -2.98 2.17 -5.39
C PHE A 122 -4.29 1.46 -5.05
N THR A 123 -4.73 1.71 -3.83
CA THR A 123 -6.01 1.22 -3.33
C THR A 123 -6.92 2.42 -3.10
N LEU A 124 -8.05 2.43 -3.78
CA LEU A 124 -9.13 3.37 -3.51
C LEU A 124 -10.00 2.78 -2.42
N GLU A 125 -10.05 3.44 -1.28
CA GLU A 125 -11.03 3.15 -0.26
C GLU A 125 -12.37 3.74 -0.70
N GLY A 126 -13.44 3.01 -0.52
CA GLY A 126 -14.77 3.38 -1.05
C GLY A 126 -15.41 2.25 -1.83
N SER A 127 -14.73 1.11 -1.93
CA SER A 127 -15.38 -0.13 -2.36
C SER A 127 -16.47 -0.55 -1.36
N ALA A 128 -17.46 -1.32 -1.83
CA ALA A 128 -18.53 -1.84 -0.98
C ALA A 128 -18.04 -2.52 0.31
N ARG A 129 -16.83 -3.11 0.28
CA ARG A 129 -16.21 -3.75 1.45
C ARG A 129 -15.76 -2.75 2.53
N GLN A 130 -15.38 -1.54 2.17
CA GLN A 130 -15.02 -0.49 3.14
C GLN A 130 -16.25 0.27 3.63
N LEU A 131 -17.24 0.46 2.77
CA LEU A 131 -18.55 0.95 3.20
C LEU A 131 -19.20 0.00 4.22
N LEU A 132 -19.04 -1.32 4.05
CA LEU A 132 -19.51 -2.31 5.03
C LEU A 132 -18.85 -2.13 6.41
N LYS A 133 -17.58 -1.72 6.49
CA LYS A 133 -16.94 -1.41 7.78
C LYS A 133 -17.52 -0.18 8.48
N LEU A 134 -18.20 0.69 7.72
CA LEU A 134 -18.86 1.87 8.29
C LEU A 134 -20.29 1.54 8.76
N VAL A 135 -20.90 0.48 8.25
CA VAL A 135 -22.33 0.14 8.44
C VAL A 135 -22.55 -1.09 9.35
N THR A 136 -21.54 -1.89 9.60
CA THR A 136 -21.65 -3.05 10.52
C THR A 136 -21.07 -2.76 11.88
#